data_ff65790899da0c8eedcf243580536d1c
#
_entry.id   ff65790899da0c8eedcf243580536d1c
#
_cell.length_a   1.000
_cell.length_b   1.000
_cell.length_c   1.000
_cell.angle_alpha   90.00
_cell.angle_beta   90.00
_cell.angle_gamma   90.00
#
_symmetry.space_group_name_H-M   'P 1'
#
loop_
_entity.id
_entity.type
_entity.pdbx_description
1 polymer ?
#
loop_
_entity_poly.entity_id
_entity_poly.type
_entity_poly.pdbx_seq_one_letter_code
_entity_poly.pdbx_strand_id
1 'polypeptide(L)'
;NQWFNKIGYVSQDNLLLDYNLLENITYESDYSKVDNSIYNKVITEANLEKFVENYETRKNLKLGSKGIMVSGGEGQRISLARALYKNSEILFLDEFTSSLDSKTEKKIIENLSKINKTMIIASHRLSSLTICDKIYEIDEGNLKQVK
;
A
#
# COMPACT_ATOMS: atom_id res chain seq x y z
N ASN A 1 22.35 -1.18 -8.44
CA ASN A 1 21.18 -0.96 -7.56
C ASN A 1 20.13 -2.07 -7.63
N GLN A 2 20.56 -3.34 -7.50
CA GLN A 2 19.66 -4.52 -7.57
C GLN A 2 18.69 -4.61 -6.38
N TRP A 3 19.03 -4.03 -5.23
CA TRP A 3 18.21 -4.08 -4.02
C TRP A 3 16.88 -3.35 -4.16
N PHE A 4 16.85 -2.15 -4.75
CA PHE A 4 15.62 -1.37 -4.90
C PHE A 4 14.54 -2.09 -5.71
N ASN A 5 14.94 -2.97 -6.64
CA ASN A 5 13.97 -3.75 -7.41
C ASN A 5 13.30 -4.87 -6.60
N LYS A 6 13.95 -5.30 -5.50
CA LYS A 6 13.47 -6.38 -4.64
C LYS A 6 12.57 -5.91 -3.50
N ILE A 7 12.45 -4.60 -3.28
CA ILE A 7 11.76 -4.01 -2.14
C ILE A 7 10.57 -3.20 -2.64
N GLY A 8 9.38 -3.49 -2.12
CA GLY A 8 8.23 -2.60 -2.14
C GLY A 8 8.18 -1.83 -0.82
N TYR A 9 7.92 -0.54 -0.88
CA TYR A 9 7.89 0.31 0.31
C TYR A 9 6.62 1.15 0.36
N VAL A 10 5.95 1.11 1.49
CA VAL A 10 4.87 2.02 1.85
C VAL A 10 5.37 2.89 2.98
N SER A 11 5.53 4.18 2.72
CA SER A 11 5.95 5.17 3.72
C SER A 11 4.77 5.67 4.54
N GLN A 12 5.05 6.18 5.72
CA GLN A 12 4.08 6.88 6.56
C GLN A 12 3.44 8.07 5.82
N ASP A 13 4.26 8.83 5.07
CA ASP A 13 3.78 9.92 4.21
C ASP A 13 3.34 9.37 2.86
N ASN A 14 2.05 9.55 2.56
CA ASN A 14 1.46 9.06 1.33
C ASN A 14 1.74 10.01 0.18
N LEU A 15 2.87 9.83 -0.50
CA LEU A 15 3.21 10.62 -1.67
C LEU A 15 2.35 10.19 -2.87
N LEU A 16 1.44 11.05 -3.27
CA LEU A 16 0.73 10.95 -4.55
C LEU A 16 1.36 11.92 -5.56
N LEU A 17 1.63 11.40 -6.73
CA LEU A 17 2.15 12.19 -7.84
C LEU A 17 1.01 12.85 -8.60
N ASP A 18 1.28 13.96 -9.28
CA ASP A 18 0.32 14.67 -10.14
C ASP A 18 0.00 13.87 -11.43
N TYR A 19 -0.34 12.60 -11.25
CA TYR A 19 -0.72 11.63 -12.24
C TYR A 19 -2.11 11.08 -11.96
N ASN A 20 -2.70 10.38 -12.92
CA ASN A 20 -3.96 9.68 -12.68
C ASN A 20 -3.77 8.46 -11.75
N LEU A 21 -4.86 7.77 -11.40
CA LEU A 21 -4.81 6.65 -10.46
C LEU A 21 -3.95 5.49 -10.98
N LEU A 22 -4.12 5.11 -12.25
CA LEU A 22 -3.39 4.00 -12.84
C LEU A 22 -1.89 4.29 -12.86
N GLU A 23 -1.50 5.48 -13.30
CA GLU A 23 -0.10 5.93 -13.31
C GLU A 23 0.49 6.04 -11.90
N ASN A 24 -0.31 6.43 -10.90
CA ASN A 24 0.13 6.45 -9.51
C ASN A 24 0.40 5.06 -8.94
N ILE A 25 -0.29 4.04 -9.40
CA ILE A 25 -0.10 2.65 -8.95
C ILE A 25 1.01 1.96 -9.73
N THR A 26 1.04 2.12 -11.05
CA THR A 26 1.91 1.34 -11.93
C THR A 26 3.23 2.01 -12.28
N TYR A 27 3.31 3.34 -12.13
CA TYR A 27 4.38 4.20 -12.68
C TYR A 27 4.54 4.08 -14.20
N GLU A 28 3.52 3.59 -14.90
CA GLU A 28 3.56 3.37 -16.33
C GLU A 28 2.63 4.37 -17.05
N SER A 29 3.19 5.15 -17.96
CA SER A 29 2.44 6.09 -18.79
C SER A 29 1.95 5.45 -20.11
N ASP A 30 2.59 4.36 -20.52
CA ASP A 30 2.16 3.56 -21.65
C ASP A 30 1.23 2.45 -21.20
N TYR A 31 -0.07 2.67 -21.32
CA TYR A 31 -1.10 1.75 -20.84
C TYR A 31 -1.06 0.36 -21.48
N SER A 32 -0.41 0.23 -22.63
CA SER A 32 -0.23 -1.08 -23.28
C SER A 32 0.72 -2.00 -22.51
N LYS A 33 1.56 -1.44 -21.64
CA LYS A 33 2.51 -2.16 -20.79
C LYS A 33 1.94 -2.52 -19.42
N VAL A 34 0.75 -2.03 -19.10
CA VAL A 34 0.11 -2.31 -17.82
C VAL A 34 -0.41 -3.74 -17.81
N ASP A 35 0.02 -4.53 -16.82
CA ASP A 35 -0.60 -5.82 -16.55
C ASP A 35 -1.92 -5.62 -15.81
N ASN A 36 -3.02 -5.68 -16.57
CA ASN A 36 -4.36 -5.47 -16.03
C ASN A 36 -4.76 -6.54 -14.99
N SER A 37 -4.22 -7.76 -15.07
CA SER A 37 -4.49 -8.82 -14.11
C SER A 37 -3.88 -8.46 -12.75
N ILE A 38 -2.60 -8.04 -12.74
CA ILE A 38 -1.93 -7.59 -11.54
C ILE A 38 -2.60 -6.31 -11.01
N TYR A 39 -2.93 -5.36 -11.88
CA TYR A 39 -3.60 -4.12 -11.49
C TYR A 39 -4.92 -4.40 -10.75
N ASN A 40 -5.81 -5.19 -11.33
CA ASN A 40 -7.09 -5.54 -10.69
C ASN A 40 -6.91 -6.27 -9.37
N LYS A 41 -5.92 -7.17 -9.31
CA LYS A 41 -5.58 -7.89 -8.09
C LYS A 41 -5.18 -6.94 -6.96
N VAL A 42 -4.26 -6.00 -7.22
CA VAL A 42 -3.79 -5.06 -6.17
C VAL A 42 -4.85 -4.04 -5.77
N ILE A 43 -5.78 -3.69 -6.66
CA ILE A 43 -6.97 -2.88 -6.31
C ILE A 43 -7.80 -3.59 -5.24
N THR A 44 -8.04 -4.89 -5.39
CA THR A 44 -8.77 -5.69 -4.41
C THR A 44 -7.97 -5.88 -3.12
N GLU A 45 -6.69 -6.20 -3.22
CA GLU A 45 -5.82 -6.39 -2.05
C GLU A 45 -5.71 -5.11 -1.19
N ALA A 46 -5.65 -3.93 -1.83
CA ALA A 46 -5.64 -2.63 -1.16
C ALA A 46 -7.05 -2.09 -0.80
N ASN A 47 -8.11 -2.85 -1.07
CA ASN A 47 -9.51 -2.45 -0.81
C ASN A 47 -9.88 -1.10 -1.46
N LEU A 48 -9.51 -0.95 -2.75
CA LEU A 48 -9.72 0.27 -3.55
C LEU A 48 -10.89 0.18 -4.52
N GLU A 49 -11.65 -0.93 -4.57
CA GLU A 49 -12.69 -1.18 -5.57
C GLU A 49 -13.70 -0.04 -5.65
N LYS A 50 -14.24 0.39 -4.50
CA LYS A 50 -15.18 1.50 -4.43
C LYS A 50 -14.57 2.84 -4.85
N PHE A 51 -13.29 3.04 -4.56
CA PHE A 51 -12.58 4.25 -5.00
C PHE A 51 -12.46 4.26 -6.52
N VAL A 52 -12.10 3.13 -7.12
CA VAL A 52 -11.99 2.98 -8.58
C VAL A 52 -13.33 3.22 -9.25
N GLU A 53 -14.42 2.59 -8.79
CA GLU A 53 -15.77 2.79 -9.31
C GLU A 53 -16.16 4.29 -9.32
N ASN A 54 -15.94 4.99 -8.21
CA ASN A 54 -16.22 6.43 -8.11
C ASN A 54 -15.27 7.28 -8.96
N TYR A 55 -14.04 6.79 -9.19
CA TYR A 55 -13.02 7.47 -9.98
C TYR A 55 -13.21 7.26 -11.47
N GLU A 56 -13.86 6.18 -11.91
CA GLU A 56 -14.05 5.84 -13.34
C GLU A 56 -14.73 6.95 -14.15
N THR A 57 -15.64 7.70 -13.54
CA THR A 57 -16.27 8.88 -14.15
C THR A 57 -15.29 10.04 -14.36
N ARG A 58 -14.08 9.97 -13.81
CA ARG A 58 -13.08 11.02 -13.74
C ARG A 58 -11.68 10.53 -14.13
N LYS A 59 -11.61 9.52 -15.00
CA LYS A 59 -10.38 8.76 -15.36
C LYS A 59 -9.14 9.60 -15.72
N ASN A 60 -9.36 10.78 -16.26
CA ASN A 60 -8.26 11.66 -16.71
C ASN A 60 -7.85 12.69 -15.65
N LEU A 61 -8.50 12.70 -14.49
CA LEU A 61 -8.13 13.65 -13.46
C LEU A 61 -6.91 13.15 -12.71
N LYS A 62 -5.98 14.06 -12.50
CA LYS A 62 -4.77 13.81 -11.72
C LYS A 62 -5.11 13.71 -10.25
N LEU A 63 -4.40 12.87 -9.54
CA LEU A 63 -4.33 12.87 -8.09
C LEU A 63 -3.20 13.82 -7.65
N GLY A 64 -3.05 14.07 -6.36
CA GLY A 64 -1.97 14.91 -5.84
C GLY A 64 -2.38 16.34 -5.57
N SER A 65 -1.41 17.22 -5.35
CA SER A 65 -1.63 18.58 -4.80
C SER A 65 -2.45 19.50 -5.71
N LYS A 66 -2.50 19.24 -7.00
CA LYS A 66 -3.22 20.02 -8.02
C LYS A 66 -4.43 19.28 -8.60
N GLY A 67 -4.73 18.09 -8.11
CA GLY A 67 -5.76 17.22 -8.65
C GLY A 67 -6.94 17.00 -7.71
N ILE A 68 -7.54 15.81 -7.80
CA ILE A 68 -8.61 15.39 -6.91
C ILE A 68 -8.05 15.26 -5.49
N MET A 69 -8.73 15.85 -4.54
CA MET A 69 -8.43 15.62 -3.12
C MET A 69 -8.72 14.16 -2.77
N VAL A 70 -7.67 13.48 -2.31
CA VAL A 70 -7.70 12.10 -1.84
C VAL A 70 -7.59 12.14 -0.32
N SER A 71 -8.45 11.41 0.38
CA SER A 71 -8.34 11.30 1.85
C SER A 71 -7.05 10.58 2.25
N GLY A 72 -6.57 10.80 3.47
CA GLY A 72 -5.37 10.14 3.97
C GLY A 72 -5.44 8.61 3.85
N GLY A 73 -6.61 8.02 4.16
CA GLY A 73 -6.82 6.58 4.05
C GLY A 73 -6.86 6.06 2.60
N GLU A 74 -7.37 6.86 1.66
CA GLU A 74 -7.30 6.51 0.23
C GLU A 74 -5.85 6.60 -0.28
N GLY A 75 -5.12 7.63 0.10
CA GLY A 75 -3.70 7.79 -0.22
C GLY A 75 -2.86 6.61 0.29
N GLN A 76 -3.09 6.16 1.53
CA GLN A 76 -2.43 4.96 2.08
C GLN A 76 -2.72 3.71 1.25
N ARG A 77 -3.97 3.50 0.86
CA ARG A 77 -4.37 2.34 0.05
C ARG A 77 -3.79 2.40 -1.36
N ILE A 78 -3.70 3.58 -1.97
CA ILE A 78 -3.03 3.77 -3.27
C ILE A 78 -1.52 3.48 -3.15
N SER A 79 -0.87 3.94 -2.09
CA SER A 79 0.54 3.65 -1.82
C SER A 79 0.78 2.15 -1.59
N LEU A 80 -0.15 1.46 -0.91
CA LEU A 80 -0.11 0.01 -0.75
C LEU A 80 -0.27 -0.71 -2.08
N ALA A 81 -1.27 -0.35 -2.90
CA ALA A 81 -1.48 -0.93 -4.23
C ALA A 81 -0.24 -0.77 -5.13
N ARG A 82 0.40 0.39 -5.08
CA ARG A 82 1.67 0.68 -5.77
C ARG A 82 2.79 -0.28 -5.35
N ALA A 83 2.98 -0.46 -4.04
CA ALA A 83 4.00 -1.36 -3.51
C ALA A 83 3.74 -2.83 -3.89
N LEU A 84 2.46 -3.24 -3.91
CA LEU A 84 2.04 -4.58 -4.32
C LEU A 84 2.20 -4.79 -5.84
N TYR A 85 1.84 -3.77 -6.67
CA TYR A 85 1.98 -3.84 -8.12
C TYR A 85 3.43 -4.06 -8.58
N LYS A 86 4.38 -3.46 -7.88
CA LYS A 86 5.82 -3.67 -8.13
C LYS A 86 6.24 -5.14 -8.05
N ASN A 87 5.43 -5.98 -7.43
CA ASN A 87 5.67 -7.42 -7.24
C ASN A 87 7.05 -7.79 -6.66
N SER A 88 7.54 -6.98 -5.74
CA SER A 88 8.83 -7.16 -5.05
C SER A 88 8.82 -8.41 -4.14
N GLU A 89 10.02 -8.91 -3.80
CA GLU A 89 10.21 -10.05 -2.89
C GLU A 89 9.88 -9.70 -1.43
N ILE A 90 10.19 -8.46 -1.04
CA ILE A 90 10.06 -7.93 0.33
C ILE A 90 9.17 -6.69 0.32
N LEU A 91 8.25 -6.60 1.27
CA LEU A 91 7.45 -5.41 1.53
C LEU A 91 7.86 -4.77 2.86
N PHE A 92 8.20 -3.50 2.82
CA PHE A 92 8.33 -2.66 4.01
C PHE A 92 7.07 -1.80 4.14
N LEU A 93 6.37 -1.95 5.25
CA LEU A 93 5.10 -1.30 5.52
C LEU A 93 5.26 -0.44 6.79
N ASP A 94 5.41 0.87 6.58
CA ASP A 94 5.64 1.83 7.66
C ASP A 94 4.36 2.60 7.94
N GLU A 95 3.78 2.36 9.13
CA GLU A 95 2.51 2.95 9.60
C GLU A 95 1.37 2.90 8.55
N PHE A 96 1.35 1.83 7.75
CA PHE A 96 0.54 1.69 6.54
C PHE A 96 -0.99 1.65 6.77
N THR A 97 -1.42 1.64 8.02
CA THR A 97 -2.84 1.66 8.41
C THR A 97 -3.21 2.86 9.28
N SER A 98 -2.29 3.79 9.52
CA SER A 98 -2.49 4.89 10.49
C SER A 98 -3.68 5.79 10.18
N SER A 99 -4.00 6.02 8.90
CA SER A 99 -5.11 6.86 8.44
C SER A 99 -6.39 6.06 8.11
N LEU A 100 -6.42 4.75 8.42
CA LEU A 100 -7.57 3.89 8.09
C LEU A 100 -8.54 3.77 9.28
N ASP A 101 -9.82 3.66 8.97
CA ASP A 101 -10.83 3.19 9.92
C ASP A 101 -10.64 1.69 10.21
N SER A 102 -11.11 1.23 11.38
CA SER A 102 -10.89 -0.14 11.85
C SER A 102 -11.47 -1.23 10.92
N LYS A 103 -12.54 -0.94 10.19
CA LYS A 103 -13.14 -1.90 9.25
C LYS A 103 -12.28 -2.08 8.01
N THR A 104 -11.80 -0.97 7.45
CA THR A 104 -10.90 -0.96 6.28
C THR A 104 -9.55 -1.59 6.66
N GLU A 105 -9.00 -1.23 7.81
CA GLU A 105 -7.76 -1.80 8.34
C GLU A 105 -7.86 -3.33 8.44
N LYS A 106 -8.90 -3.85 9.10
CA LYS A 106 -9.11 -5.29 9.24
C LYS A 106 -9.14 -6.00 7.89
N LYS A 107 -9.86 -5.44 6.90
CA LYS A 107 -9.95 -5.99 5.56
C LYS A 107 -8.58 -6.09 4.87
N ILE A 108 -7.77 -5.03 4.99
CA ILE A 108 -6.43 -4.98 4.39
C ILE A 108 -5.51 -5.99 5.07
N ILE A 109 -5.53 -6.09 6.39
CA ILE A 109 -4.74 -7.08 7.15
C ILE A 109 -5.12 -8.51 6.73
N GLU A 110 -6.42 -8.80 6.60
CA GLU A 110 -6.91 -10.09 6.09
C GLU A 110 -6.46 -10.38 4.65
N ASN A 111 -6.39 -9.36 3.80
CA ASN A 111 -5.87 -9.53 2.44
C ASN A 111 -4.37 -9.79 2.44
N LEU A 112 -3.59 -9.01 3.20
CA LEU A 112 -2.14 -9.16 3.30
C LEU A 112 -1.74 -10.50 3.91
N SER A 113 -2.50 -11.04 4.86
CA SER A 113 -2.21 -12.37 5.46
C SER A 113 -2.24 -13.53 4.45
N LYS A 114 -2.87 -13.33 3.30
CA LYS A 114 -2.95 -14.33 2.20
C LYS A 114 -1.81 -14.20 1.19
N ILE A 115 -1.01 -13.15 1.30
CA ILE A 115 0.08 -12.88 0.36
C ILE A 115 1.34 -13.60 0.86
N ASN A 116 1.87 -14.49 0.04
CA ASN A 116 3.12 -15.21 0.36
C ASN A 116 4.35 -14.34 0.01
N LYS A 117 4.66 -13.38 0.88
CA LYS A 117 5.83 -12.48 0.75
C LYS A 117 6.43 -12.21 2.13
N THR A 118 7.72 -11.93 2.16
CA THR A 118 8.36 -11.40 3.37
C THR A 118 7.88 -9.97 3.60
N MET A 119 7.33 -9.72 4.80
CA MET A 119 6.87 -8.39 5.19
C MET A 119 7.60 -7.92 6.43
N ILE A 120 8.05 -6.67 6.42
CA ILE A 120 8.57 -5.96 7.58
C ILE A 120 7.60 -4.83 7.87
N ILE A 121 6.94 -4.90 9.02
CA ILE A 121 5.87 -3.99 9.40
C ILE A 121 6.34 -3.17 10.60
N ALA A 122 6.39 -1.85 10.45
CA ALA A 122 6.52 -0.92 11.57
C ALA A 122 5.14 -0.35 11.87
N SER A 123 4.66 -0.53 13.10
CA SER A 123 3.35 -0.01 13.50
C SER A 123 3.25 0.10 15.01
N HIS A 124 2.55 1.14 15.47
CA HIS A 124 2.10 1.27 16.85
C HIS A 124 0.72 0.62 17.09
N ARG A 125 0.05 0.14 16.03
CA ARG A 125 -1.24 -0.55 16.11
C ARG A 125 -1.04 -2.05 16.23
N LEU A 126 -1.45 -2.62 17.36
CA LEU A 126 -1.35 -4.07 17.61
C LEU A 126 -2.14 -4.90 16.58
N SER A 127 -3.25 -4.36 16.06
CA SER A 127 -4.05 -5.00 14.99
C SER A 127 -3.23 -5.31 13.75
N SER A 128 -2.35 -4.39 13.33
CA SER A 128 -1.50 -4.55 12.15
C SER A 128 -0.43 -5.63 12.34
N LEU A 129 -0.05 -5.93 13.59
CA LEU A 129 0.98 -6.91 13.92
C LEU A 129 0.44 -8.35 14.05
N THR A 130 -0.88 -8.54 13.99
CA THR A 130 -1.51 -9.87 14.17
C THR A 130 -1.06 -10.89 13.14
N ILE A 131 -0.71 -10.46 11.93
CA ILE A 131 -0.25 -11.32 10.82
C ILE A 131 1.24 -11.63 10.88
N CYS A 132 1.99 -11.04 11.83
CA CYS A 132 3.42 -11.24 11.93
C CYS A 132 3.75 -12.56 12.64
N ASP A 133 4.71 -13.32 12.11
CA ASP A 133 5.27 -14.52 12.75
C ASP A 133 6.15 -14.16 13.95
N LYS A 134 6.85 -13.01 13.86
CA LYS A 134 7.74 -12.49 14.91
C LYS A 134 7.45 -11.02 15.13
N ILE A 135 7.44 -10.61 16.39
CA ILE A 135 7.26 -9.21 16.79
C ILE A 135 8.45 -8.81 17.67
N TYR A 136 9.00 -7.66 17.37
CA TYR A 136 10.09 -7.06 18.12
C TYR A 136 9.65 -5.69 18.64
N GLU A 137 9.98 -5.41 19.87
CA GLU A 137 9.83 -4.10 20.51
C GLU A 137 11.19 -3.40 20.52
N ILE A 138 11.19 -2.11 20.22
CA ILE A 138 12.38 -1.25 20.33
C ILE A 138 12.16 -0.37 21.55
N ASP A 139 13.00 -0.54 22.56
CA ASP A 139 12.99 0.25 23.78
C ASP A 139 14.39 0.76 24.10
N GLU A 140 14.55 2.07 24.26
CA GLU A 140 15.83 2.75 24.50
C GLU A 140 17.00 2.29 23.59
N GLY A 141 16.71 2.03 22.31
CA GLY A 141 17.69 1.56 21.34
C GLY A 141 18.00 0.06 21.39
N ASN A 142 17.35 -0.69 22.28
CA ASN A 142 17.47 -2.14 22.38
C ASN A 142 16.32 -2.83 21.65
N LEU A 143 16.63 -3.94 20.98
CA LEU A 143 15.66 -4.77 20.29
C LEU A 143 15.33 -5.99 21.13
N LYS A 144 14.04 -6.17 21.47
CA LYS A 144 13.54 -7.30 22.24
C LYS A 144 12.47 -8.05 21.45
N GLN A 145 12.63 -9.34 21.27
CA GLN A 145 11.56 -10.17 20.71
C GLN A 145 10.48 -10.39 21.75
N VAL A 146 9.20 -10.11 21.36
CA VAL A 146 8.02 -10.25 22.24
C VAL A 146 7.04 -11.31 21.74
N LYS A 147 7.21 -11.77 20.49
CA LYS A 147 6.51 -12.90 19.89
C LYS A 147 7.44 -13.68 18.98
#